data_ec5a198ba9acc747677ee2ee5d88d869
#
_entry.id   ec5a198ba9acc747677ee2ee5d88d869
#
_cell.length_a   1.000
_cell.length_b   1.000
_cell.length_c   1.000
_cell.angle_alpha   90.00
_cell.angle_beta   90.00
_cell.angle_gamma   90.00
#
_symmetry.space_group_name_H-M   'P 1'
#
loop_
_entity.id
_entity.type
_entity.pdbx_description
1 polymer ?
#
loop_
_entity_poly.entity_id
_entity_poly.type
_entity_poly.pdbx_seq_one_letter_code
_entity_poly.pdbx_strand_id
1 'polypeptide(L)'
;MRLPILEEGKPDTFDYDTIEKLFDTFLEQGFSYFDTAYTYHGYEGEKAVRKALVERHPRGAFKLATKLPLRDFKDADDMESIFNEQLDNCGVGYFDYYLLHNMGHNVYEKCREYDAFHFVRQKKDEGKIKNTGMSFHDTPELLERILSEYGDCLDFVQLQINYVDMEQPNVRGRECLEIANKYGKPITVMEPCKGGTLINIPKEAESLMKAYAPDASAASWAMRFAASQPGVVRVLSGMNSVEQVLDNCGTFSPFKPLNEEENEIIRQVVDIINANTAVPCTACEYCTHGCPKKIAIPQYFAVYNSIMRTTGSYSSQQVYYNNIALSGHGKAGECIKCGKCEQACPQHLPIREYLGQVAEKFEGGGFFPTRTK
;
A
#
# COMPACT_ATOMS: atom_id res chain seq x y z
N MET A 1 -7.94 -4.86 2.33
CA MET A 1 -9.38 -4.64 2.57
C MET A 1 -9.59 -3.99 3.94
N ARG A 2 -10.61 -3.15 4.11
CA ARG A 2 -10.95 -2.47 5.38
C ARG A 2 -12.39 -2.81 5.76
N LEU A 3 -12.59 -4.06 6.18
CA LEU A 3 -13.94 -4.53 6.53
C LEU A 3 -14.45 -3.83 7.79
N PRO A 4 -15.73 -3.45 7.85
CA PRO A 4 -16.37 -2.94 9.06
C PRO A 4 -16.26 -3.92 10.23
N ILE A 5 -15.96 -3.37 11.42
CA ILE A 5 -15.85 -4.13 12.67
C ILE A 5 -16.80 -3.52 13.72
N LEU A 6 -17.30 -4.35 14.63
CA LEU A 6 -18.23 -3.95 15.67
C LEU A 6 -17.54 -3.29 16.88
N GLU A 7 -16.29 -3.71 17.17
CA GLU A 7 -15.52 -3.22 18.32
C GLU A 7 -14.18 -2.67 17.86
N GLU A 8 -13.93 -1.39 18.11
CA GLU A 8 -12.65 -0.76 17.80
C GLU A 8 -11.50 -1.48 18.53
N GLY A 9 -10.40 -1.76 17.79
CA GLY A 9 -9.24 -2.49 18.30
C GLY A 9 -9.38 -4.01 18.29
N LYS A 10 -10.55 -4.58 17.95
CA LYS A 10 -10.76 -6.02 17.75
C LYS A 10 -11.01 -6.32 16.27
N PRO A 11 -9.95 -6.59 15.50
CA PRO A 11 -10.04 -6.69 14.05
C PRO A 11 -10.83 -7.91 13.53
N ASP A 12 -11.18 -8.83 14.39
CA ASP A 12 -11.96 -10.06 14.14
C ASP A 12 -13.46 -9.92 14.47
N THR A 13 -13.90 -8.78 15.01
CA THR A 13 -15.31 -8.54 15.31
C THR A 13 -16.04 -7.92 14.11
N PHE A 14 -16.31 -8.73 13.09
CA PHE A 14 -16.89 -8.28 11.84
C PHE A 14 -18.37 -7.90 11.93
N ASP A 15 -18.73 -6.75 11.37
CA ASP A 15 -20.12 -6.37 11.08
C ASP A 15 -20.54 -7.00 9.73
N TYR A 16 -20.95 -8.26 9.78
CA TYR A 16 -21.33 -9.01 8.58
C TYR A 16 -22.50 -8.40 7.84
N ASP A 17 -23.48 -7.82 8.54
CA ASP A 17 -24.65 -7.20 7.90
C ASP A 17 -24.22 -6.02 7.00
N THR A 18 -23.26 -5.22 7.48
CA THR A 18 -22.69 -4.13 6.67
C THR A 18 -21.78 -4.66 5.57
N ILE A 19 -20.91 -5.64 5.86
CA ILE A 19 -19.98 -6.20 4.86
C ILE A 19 -20.74 -6.84 3.70
N GLU A 20 -21.78 -7.59 3.97
CA GLU A 20 -22.62 -8.23 2.96
C GLU A 20 -23.29 -7.19 2.04
N LYS A 21 -23.84 -6.11 2.62
CA LYS A 21 -24.40 -5.01 1.82
C LYS A 21 -23.34 -4.32 0.95
N LEU A 22 -22.12 -4.11 1.47
CA LEU A 22 -21.01 -3.53 0.70
C LEU A 22 -20.68 -4.40 -0.52
N PHE A 23 -20.57 -5.71 -0.32
CA PHE A 23 -20.20 -6.64 -1.38
C PHE A 23 -21.32 -6.81 -2.41
N ASP A 24 -22.56 -6.92 -1.95
CA ASP A 24 -23.73 -6.98 -2.82
C ASP A 24 -23.85 -5.71 -3.68
N THR A 25 -23.77 -4.52 -3.06
CA THR A 25 -23.80 -3.25 -3.78
C THR A 25 -22.68 -3.17 -4.83
N PHE A 26 -21.46 -3.58 -4.48
CA PHE A 26 -20.31 -3.56 -5.41
C PHE A 26 -20.53 -4.44 -6.63
N LEU A 27 -21.08 -5.66 -6.42
CA LEU A 27 -21.44 -6.58 -7.51
C LEU A 27 -22.60 -6.05 -8.36
N GLU A 28 -23.64 -5.48 -7.73
CA GLU A 28 -24.78 -4.85 -8.41
C GLU A 28 -24.38 -3.68 -9.29
N GLN A 29 -23.34 -2.92 -8.88
CA GLN A 29 -22.73 -1.85 -9.69
C GLN A 29 -21.88 -2.39 -10.87
N GLY A 30 -21.76 -3.70 -11.04
CA GLY A 30 -21.03 -4.34 -12.14
C GLY A 30 -19.54 -4.54 -11.89
N PHE A 31 -19.06 -4.30 -10.68
CA PHE A 31 -17.68 -4.51 -10.29
C PHE A 31 -17.51 -5.88 -9.61
N SER A 32 -16.34 -6.51 -9.75
CA SER A 32 -16.18 -7.89 -9.31
C SER A 32 -14.83 -8.25 -8.67
N TYR A 33 -13.90 -7.32 -8.53
CA TYR A 33 -12.57 -7.62 -8.00
C TYR A 33 -12.49 -7.34 -6.50
N PHE A 34 -12.22 -8.38 -5.71
CA PHE A 34 -12.05 -8.33 -4.26
C PHE A 34 -10.61 -8.67 -3.88
N ASP A 35 -9.99 -7.82 -3.05
CA ASP A 35 -8.60 -7.96 -2.61
C ASP A 35 -8.54 -8.18 -1.10
N THR A 36 -7.96 -9.32 -0.69
CA THR A 36 -7.67 -9.62 0.70
C THR A 36 -6.19 -10.00 0.88
N ALA A 37 -5.79 -10.43 2.05
CA ALA A 37 -4.50 -11.02 2.34
C ALA A 37 -4.57 -11.88 3.60
N TYR A 38 -3.68 -12.85 3.71
CA TYR A 38 -3.58 -13.77 4.84
C TYR A 38 -3.52 -13.07 6.21
N THR A 39 -2.75 -11.97 6.29
CA THR A 39 -2.51 -11.24 7.54
C THR A 39 -3.58 -10.20 7.88
N TYR A 40 -4.55 -9.95 6.99
CA TYR A 40 -5.54 -8.91 7.23
C TYR A 40 -6.50 -9.29 8.35
N HIS A 41 -6.91 -8.27 9.12
CA HIS A 41 -7.82 -8.44 10.26
C HIS A 41 -7.36 -9.52 11.26
N GLY A 42 -6.07 -9.53 11.60
CA GLY A 42 -5.53 -10.49 12.56
C GLY A 42 -5.62 -11.96 12.07
N TYR A 43 -5.45 -12.19 10.76
CA TYR A 43 -5.56 -13.48 10.08
C TYR A 43 -6.99 -14.01 9.88
N GLU A 44 -8.01 -13.17 10.14
CA GLU A 44 -9.42 -13.56 9.96
C GLU A 44 -10.05 -12.98 8.69
N GLY A 45 -9.34 -12.09 7.96
CA GLY A 45 -9.87 -11.41 6.78
C GLY A 45 -10.30 -12.33 5.65
N GLU A 46 -9.58 -13.43 5.39
CA GLU A 46 -9.92 -14.42 4.36
C GLU A 46 -11.20 -15.18 4.71
N LYS A 47 -11.39 -15.56 5.97
CA LYS A 47 -12.60 -16.23 6.46
C LYS A 47 -13.82 -15.30 6.40
N ALA A 48 -13.61 -14.01 6.69
CA ALA A 48 -14.68 -13.02 6.57
C ALA A 48 -15.13 -12.86 5.10
N VAL A 49 -14.19 -12.83 4.15
CA VAL A 49 -14.49 -12.81 2.71
C VAL A 49 -15.19 -14.11 2.28
N ARG A 50 -14.78 -15.27 2.78
CA ARG A 50 -15.49 -16.52 2.54
C ARG A 50 -16.93 -16.39 2.92
N LYS A 51 -17.24 -16.01 4.15
CA LYS A 51 -18.61 -15.92 4.67
C LYS A 51 -19.45 -14.88 3.93
N ALA A 52 -18.92 -13.66 3.74
CA ALA A 52 -19.67 -12.54 3.18
C ALA A 52 -19.76 -12.54 1.64
N LEU A 53 -18.85 -13.24 0.93
CA LEU A 53 -18.80 -13.25 -0.53
C LEU A 53 -18.94 -14.67 -1.10
N VAL A 54 -18.02 -15.57 -0.75
CA VAL A 54 -17.86 -16.84 -1.46
C VAL A 54 -19.02 -17.80 -1.23
N GLU A 55 -19.55 -17.85 -0.01
CA GLU A 55 -20.69 -18.69 0.37
C GLU A 55 -22.05 -18.15 -0.12
N ARG A 56 -22.09 -16.86 -0.53
CA ARG A 56 -23.33 -16.17 -0.94
C ARG A 56 -23.46 -15.99 -2.45
N HIS A 57 -22.35 -15.97 -3.20
CA HIS A 57 -22.37 -15.66 -4.62
C HIS A 57 -21.76 -16.77 -5.48
N PRO A 58 -22.24 -17.00 -6.71
CA PRO A 58 -21.61 -17.95 -7.63
C PRO A 58 -20.15 -17.59 -7.88
N ARG A 59 -19.24 -18.58 -7.89
CA ARG A 59 -17.79 -18.38 -8.06
C ARG A 59 -17.41 -17.53 -9.30
N GLY A 60 -18.22 -17.58 -10.34
CA GLY A 60 -18.03 -16.79 -11.56
C GLY A 60 -18.40 -15.31 -11.44
N ALA A 61 -19.15 -14.91 -10.40
CA ALA A 61 -19.60 -13.54 -10.21
C ALA A 61 -18.49 -12.59 -9.73
N PHE A 62 -17.41 -13.11 -9.16
CA PHE A 62 -16.33 -12.31 -8.59
C PHE A 62 -14.95 -12.82 -8.97
N LYS A 63 -13.97 -11.93 -8.81
CA LYS A 63 -12.53 -12.20 -8.88
C LYS A 63 -11.93 -12.01 -7.50
N LEU A 64 -11.22 -13.02 -7.00
CA LEU A 64 -10.63 -13.01 -5.67
C LEU A 64 -9.12 -12.94 -5.75
N ALA A 65 -8.54 -11.98 -5.02
CA ALA A 65 -7.11 -11.83 -4.83
C ALA A 65 -6.74 -12.05 -3.36
N THR A 66 -5.68 -12.82 -3.12
CA THR A 66 -5.00 -12.88 -1.81
C THR A 66 -3.49 -12.89 -1.99
N LYS A 67 -2.73 -12.95 -0.88
CA LYS A 67 -1.29 -12.68 -0.91
C LYS A 67 -0.51 -13.64 0.00
N LEU A 68 0.63 -14.14 -0.49
CA LEU A 68 1.56 -15.01 0.23
C LEU A 68 2.42 -14.19 1.21
N PRO A 69 2.34 -14.43 2.52
CA PRO A 69 2.98 -13.60 3.55
C PRO A 69 4.41 -14.04 3.89
N LEU A 70 5.35 -14.05 2.95
CA LEU A 70 6.71 -14.58 3.14
C LEU A 70 7.46 -14.04 4.37
N ARG A 71 7.09 -12.85 4.83
CA ARG A 71 7.70 -12.31 6.06
C ARG A 71 7.50 -13.22 7.26
N ASP A 72 6.38 -13.93 7.32
CA ASP A 72 5.95 -14.75 8.46
C ASP A 72 6.49 -16.19 8.38
N PHE A 73 7.17 -16.58 7.31
CA PHE A 73 7.68 -17.91 7.06
C PHE A 73 8.93 -18.22 7.89
N LYS A 74 9.03 -19.48 8.33
CA LYS A 74 10.20 -20.03 9.02
C LYS A 74 11.10 -20.80 8.05
N ASP A 75 10.49 -21.47 7.08
CA ASP A 75 11.16 -22.24 6.04
C ASP A 75 10.34 -22.27 4.74
N ALA A 76 10.89 -22.96 3.73
CA ALA A 76 10.26 -23.06 2.41
C ALA A 76 8.96 -23.89 2.40
N ASP A 77 8.83 -24.86 3.34
CA ASP A 77 7.64 -25.73 3.42
C ASP A 77 6.38 -24.96 3.85
N ASP A 78 6.57 -23.81 4.50
CA ASP A 78 5.46 -22.91 4.85
C ASP A 78 4.71 -22.41 3.61
N MET A 79 5.33 -22.30 2.42
CA MET A 79 4.67 -21.83 1.21
C MET A 79 3.49 -22.71 0.81
N GLU A 80 3.72 -24.01 0.71
CA GLU A 80 2.65 -24.97 0.33
C GLU A 80 1.57 -25.06 1.40
N SER A 81 1.99 -25.12 2.67
CA SER A 81 1.09 -25.21 3.81
C SER A 81 0.14 -23.99 3.89
N ILE A 82 0.70 -22.78 3.82
CA ILE A 82 -0.07 -21.53 3.89
C ILE A 82 -0.93 -21.34 2.63
N PHE A 83 -0.42 -21.68 1.44
CA PHE A 83 -1.21 -21.61 0.22
C PHE A 83 -2.49 -22.46 0.31
N ASN A 84 -2.36 -23.70 0.82
CA ASN A 84 -3.52 -24.60 1.02
C ASN A 84 -4.45 -24.06 2.13
N GLU A 85 -3.90 -23.56 3.25
CA GLU A 85 -4.69 -22.91 4.31
C GLU A 85 -5.49 -21.71 3.76
N GLN A 86 -4.91 -20.91 2.86
CA GLN A 86 -5.60 -19.77 2.24
C GLN A 86 -6.76 -20.22 1.31
N LEU A 87 -6.58 -21.30 0.56
CA LEU A 87 -7.68 -21.90 -0.22
C LEU A 87 -8.84 -22.32 0.69
N ASP A 88 -8.52 -22.95 1.83
CA ASP A 88 -9.50 -23.38 2.81
C ASP A 88 -10.15 -22.18 3.52
N ASN A 89 -9.37 -21.20 3.96
CA ASN A 89 -9.87 -19.99 4.61
C ASN A 89 -10.84 -19.22 3.71
N CYS A 90 -10.49 -19.07 2.44
CA CYS A 90 -11.35 -18.42 1.44
C CYS A 90 -12.49 -19.31 0.91
N GLY A 91 -12.43 -20.65 1.12
CA GLY A 91 -13.42 -21.60 0.61
C GLY A 91 -13.43 -21.70 -0.92
N VAL A 92 -12.29 -21.62 -1.58
CA VAL A 92 -12.16 -21.63 -3.05
C VAL A 92 -11.17 -22.69 -3.54
N GLY A 93 -11.38 -23.19 -4.75
CA GLY A 93 -10.46 -24.15 -5.39
C GLY A 93 -9.29 -23.50 -6.12
N TYR A 94 -9.35 -22.20 -6.37
CA TYR A 94 -8.32 -21.41 -7.05
C TYR A 94 -8.49 -19.92 -6.75
N PHE A 95 -7.38 -19.15 -6.90
CA PHE A 95 -7.38 -17.69 -6.85
C PHE A 95 -7.33 -17.09 -8.26
N ASP A 96 -8.10 -16.01 -8.50
CA ASP A 96 -7.98 -15.28 -9.77
C ASP A 96 -6.70 -14.46 -9.81
N TYR A 97 -6.25 -13.93 -8.66
CA TYR A 97 -5.01 -13.18 -8.50
C TYR A 97 -4.31 -13.60 -7.21
N TYR A 98 -3.02 -13.81 -7.30
CA TYR A 98 -2.22 -14.19 -6.14
C TYR A 98 -0.91 -13.43 -6.14
N LEU A 99 -0.58 -12.78 -5.01
CA LEU A 99 0.55 -11.85 -4.93
C LEU A 99 1.59 -12.33 -3.91
N LEU A 100 2.86 -12.11 -4.22
CA LEU A 100 3.92 -12.07 -3.22
C LEU A 100 3.73 -10.79 -2.40
N HIS A 101 3.51 -10.93 -1.08
CA HIS A 101 3.03 -9.85 -0.21
C HIS A 101 4.17 -8.98 0.33
N ASN A 102 3.97 -7.65 0.35
CA ASN A 102 4.89 -6.67 0.95
C ASN A 102 6.32 -6.77 0.40
N MET A 103 6.46 -6.87 -0.92
CA MET A 103 7.75 -6.97 -1.57
C MET A 103 8.60 -5.74 -1.27
N GLY A 104 9.68 -5.96 -0.56
CA GLY A 104 10.75 -5.05 -0.25
C GLY A 104 12.03 -5.87 -0.09
N HIS A 105 13.17 -5.24 0.20
CA HIS A 105 14.48 -5.88 0.18
C HIS A 105 14.53 -7.22 0.93
N ASN A 106 14.05 -7.27 2.17
CA ASN A 106 14.12 -8.51 2.97
C ASN A 106 13.15 -9.61 2.49
N VAL A 107 11.96 -9.22 2.02
CA VAL A 107 11.01 -10.19 1.45
C VAL A 107 11.55 -10.74 0.15
N TYR A 108 12.21 -9.89 -0.66
CA TYR A 108 12.88 -10.32 -1.88
C TYR A 108 13.98 -11.35 -1.63
N GLU A 109 14.84 -11.15 -0.62
CA GLU A 109 15.88 -12.13 -0.29
C GLU A 109 15.27 -13.47 0.16
N LYS A 110 14.18 -13.44 0.96
CA LYS A 110 13.42 -14.67 1.28
C LYS A 110 12.75 -15.31 0.05
N CYS A 111 12.22 -14.51 -0.86
CA CYS A 111 11.66 -15.03 -2.11
C CYS A 111 12.69 -15.79 -2.93
N ARG A 112 13.93 -15.31 -2.95
CA ARG A 112 15.05 -16.00 -3.62
C ARG A 112 15.47 -17.28 -2.88
N GLU A 113 15.63 -17.17 -1.56
CA GLU A 113 16.02 -18.29 -0.70
C GLU A 113 15.03 -19.46 -0.79
N TYR A 114 13.72 -19.16 -0.78
CA TYR A 114 12.64 -20.16 -0.80
C TYR A 114 12.10 -20.45 -2.20
N ASP A 115 12.65 -19.83 -3.22
CA ASP A 115 12.22 -19.98 -4.63
C ASP A 115 10.73 -19.62 -4.88
N ALA A 116 10.24 -18.59 -4.16
CA ALA A 116 8.83 -18.23 -4.15
C ALA A 116 8.30 -17.74 -5.51
N PHE A 117 9.14 -17.16 -6.37
CA PHE A 117 8.73 -16.76 -7.72
C PHE A 117 8.37 -17.96 -8.59
N HIS A 118 9.16 -19.04 -8.53
CA HIS A 118 8.84 -20.26 -9.26
C HIS A 118 7.68 -21.03 -8.60
N PHE A 119 7.57 -20.99 -7.28
CA PHE A 119 6.42 -21.56 -6.58
C PHE A 119 5.09 -20.99 -7.08
N VAL A 120 4.92 -19.65 -7.11
CA VAL A 120 3.66 -19.05 -7.60
C VAL A 120 3.45 -19.34 -9.09
N ARG A 121 4.51 -19.44 -9.88
CA ARG A 121 4.43 -19.85 -11.29
C ARG A 121 3.95 -21.30 -11.41
N GLN A 122 4.50 -22.21 -10.62
CA GLN A 122 4.06 -23.61 -10.57
C GLN A 122 2.59 -23.70 -10.20
N LYS A 123 2.11 -22.98 -9.16
CA LYS A 123 0.69 -22.96 -8.78
C LYS A 123 -0.21 -22.42 -9.89
N LYS A 124 0.30 -21.51 -10.71
CA LYS A 124 -0.40 -21.07 -11.92
C LYS A 124 -0.49 -22.16 -12.97
N ASP A 125 0.59 -22.87 -13.24
CA ASP A 125 0.62 -23.99 -14.19
C ASP A 125 -0.28 -25.17 -13.73
N GLU A 126 -0.41 -25.37 -12.42
CA GLU A 126 -1.36 -26.30 -11.79
C GLU A 126 -2.84 -25.83 -11.87
N GLY A 127 -3.10 -24.61 -12.37
CA GLY A 127 -4.43 -24.01 -12.46
C GLY A 127 -5.01 -23.53 -11.13
N LYS A 128 -4.21 -23.49 -10.07
CA LYS A 128 -4.58 -22.99 -8.74
C LYS A 128 -4.52 -21.46 -8.63
N ILE A 129 -3.76 -20.81 -9.50
CA ILE A 129 -3.66 -19.35 -9.64
C ILE A 129 -3.91 -19.01 -11.11
N LYS A 130 -4.70 -17.96 -11.39
CA LYS A 130 -4.87 -17.46 -12.77
C LYS A 130 -3.88 -16.37 -13.13
N ASN A 131 -3.61 -15.46 -12.20
CA ASN A 131 -2.67 -14.35 -12.42
C ASN A 131 -1.77 -14.21 -11.20
N THR A 132 -0.45 -14.21 -11.43
CA THR A 132 0.57 -14.03 -10.41
C THR A 132 1.06 -12.58 -10.35
N GLY A 133 1.33 -12.06 -9.17
CA GLY A 133 1.82 -10.69 -9.01
C GLY A 133 2.60 -10.47 -7.72
N MET A 134 2.94 -9.22 -7.45
CA MET A 134 3.52 -8.81 -6.17
C MET A 134 2.97 -7.45 -5.74
N SER A 135 2.83 -7.22 -4.43
CA SER A 135 2.61 -5.89 -3.88
C SER A 135 3.95 -5.29 -3.44
N PHE A 136 4.34 -4.18 -4.08
CA PHE A 136 5.68 -3.62 -3.97
C PHE A 136 5.70 -2.38 -3.08
N HIS A 137 6.70 -2.29 -2.15
CA HIS A 137 6.83 -1.23 -1.14
C HIS A 137 8.29 -0.86 -0.86
N ASP A 138 9.11 -0.68 -1.90
CA ASP A 138 10.53 -0.36 -1.75
C ASP A 138 10.98 0.58 -2.88
N THR A 139 12.28 0.64 -3.15
CA THR A 139 12.87 1.54 -4.12
C THR A 139 12.66 1.09 -5.58
N PRO A 140 12.61 2.02 -6.54
CA PRO A 140 12.53 1.70 -7.98
C PRO A 140 13.65 0.77 -8.45
N GLU A 141 14.86 0.91 -7.91
CA GLU A 141 16.02 0.08 -8.25
C GLU A 141 15.78 -1.39 -7.89
N LEU A 142 15.13 -1.65 -6.75
CA LEU A 142 14.73 -3.01 -6.38
C LEU A 142 13.62 -3.54 -7.30
N LEU A 143 12.64 -2.71 -7.66
CA LEU A 143 11.59 -3.08 -8.60
C LEU A 143 12.18 -3.48 -9.96
N GLU A 144 13.10 -2.65 -10.50
CA GLU A 144 13.84 -2.92 -11.75
C GLU A 144 14.55 -4.27 -11.68
N ARG A 145 15.27 -4.51 -10.58
CA ARG A 145 15.99 -5.77 -10.36
C ARG A 145 15.04 -6.97 -10.35
N ILE A 146 13.95 -6.91 -9.59
CA ILE A 146 12.98 -8.00 -9.50
C ILE A 146 12.38 -8.30 -10.88
N LEU A 147 11.96 -7.27 -11.61
CA LEU A 147 11.33 -7.46 -12.92
C LEU A 147 12.31 -7.93 -13.97
N SER A 148 13.60 -7.57 -13.87
CA SER A 148 14.65 -8.10 -14.77
C SER A 148 14.98 -9.56 -14.51
N GLU A 149 14.94 -10.01 -13.23
CA GLU A 149 15.31 -11.37 -12.84
C GLU A 149 14.12 -12.34 -12.90
N TYR A 150 12.91 -11.89 -12.50
CA TYR A 150 11.73 -12.73 -12.31
C TYR A 150 10.46 -12.21 -12.99
N GLY A 151 10.60 -11.26 -13.91
CA GLY A 151 9.44 -10.70 -14.61
C GLY A 151 8.55 -11.76 -15.27
N ASP A 152 9.14 -12.81 -15.82
CA ASP A 152 8.40 -13.91 -16.49
C ASP A 152 7.53 -14.74 -15.52
N CYS A 153 7.80 -14.67 -14.22
CA CYS A 153 6.99 -15.30 -13.19
C CYS A 153 5.80 -14.44 -12.75
N LEU A 154 5.74 -13.17 -13.16
CA LEU A 154 4.76 -12.18 -12.71
C LEU A 154 3.94 -11.66 -13.88
N ASP A 155 2.61 -11.71 -13.78
CA ASP A 155 1.69 -11.17 -14.78
C ASP A 155 1.38 -9.68 -14.55
N PHE A 156 1.48 -9.19 -13.30
CA PHE A 156 1.17 -7.81 -12.94
C PHE A 156 1.94 -7.38 -11.69
N VAL A 157 1.92 -6.08 -11.42
CA VAL A 157 2.45 -5.49 -10.18
C VAL A 157 1.39 -4.66 -9.48
N GLN A 158 1.44 -4.62 -8.14
CA GLN A 158 0.61 -3.73 -7.33
C GLN A 158 1.49 -2.66 -6.72
N LEU A 159 1.25 -1.39 -7.09
CA LEU A 159 2.04 -0.22 -6.73
C LEU A 159 1.23 0.78 -5.91
N GLN A 160 1.89 1.51 -5.02
CA GLN A 160 1.33 2.65 -4.33
C GLN A 160 1.38 3.87 -5.25
N ILE A 161 0.20 4.30 -5.73
CA ILE A 161 0.05 5.45 -6.63
C ILE A 161 -1.04 6.37 -6.12
N ASN A 162 -0.67 7.60 -5.77
CA ASN A 162 -1.55 8.72 -5.51
C ASN A 162 -0.83 10.02 -5.80
N TYR A 163 -1.55 11.12 -5.96
CA TYR A 163 -0.96 12.38 -6.42
C TYR A 163 0.08 12.99 -5.47
N VAL A 164 0.09 12.63 -4.19
CA VAL A 164 1.10 13.12 -3.23
C VAL A 164 2.38 12.30 -3.29
N ASP A 165 2.26 10.97 -3.52
CA ASP A 165 3.40 10.05 -3.39
C ASP A 165 4.19 9.87 -4.70
N MET A 166 3.76 10.49 -5.81
CA MET A 166 4.44 10.35 -7.10
C MET A 166 5.92 10.75 -7.03
N GLU A 167 6.21 11.87 -6.36
CA GLU A 167 7.57 12.44 -6.25
C GLU A 167 8.15 12.32 -4.83
N GLN A 168 7.46 11.65 -3.91
CA GLN A 168 7.96 11.53 -2.53
C GLN A 168 9.16 10.58 -2.47
N PRO A 169 10.27 10.97 -1.81
CA PRO A 169 11.52 10.19 -1.80
C PRO A 169 11.39 8.77 -1.24
N ASN A 170 10.40 8.53 -0.39
CA ASN A 170 10.16 7.22 0.22
C ASN A 170 9.25 6.30 -0.62
N VAL A 171 8.58 6.81 -1.65
CA VAL A 171 7.69 6.01 -2.52
C VAL A 171 8.16 6.01 -3.97
N ARG A 172 8.52 7.19 -4.51
CA ARG A 172 8.96 7.39 -5.89
C ARG A 172 8.00 6.72 -6.88
N GLY A 173 6.70 7.00 -6.69
CA GLY A 173 5.61 6.33 -7.42
C GLY A 173 5.74 6.45 -8.94
N ARG A 174 6.20 7.61 -9.46
CA ARG A 174 6.44 7.84 -10.89
C ARG A 174 7.47 6.89 -11.45
N GLU A 175 8.62 6.77 -10.81
CA GLU A 175 9.70 5.90 -11.27
C GLU A 175 9.29 4.43 -11.23
N CYS A 176 8.60 4.00 -10.17
CA CYS A 176 8.04 2.64 -10.10
C CYS A 176 7.03 2.36 -11.23
N LEU A 177 6.19 3.34 -11.56
CA LEU A 177 5.23 3.24 -12.65
C LEU A 177 5.92 3.13 -14.02
N GLU A 178 6.95 3.95 -14.26
CA GLU A 178 7.76 3.91 -15.49
C GLU A 178 8.47 2.55 -15.67
N ILE A 179 9.04 2.02 -14.59
CA ILE A 179 9.68 0.70 -14.60
C ILE A 179 8.65 -0.40 -14.91
N ALA A 180 7.50 -0.42 -14.24
CA ALA A 180 6.47 -1.41 -14.52
C ALA A 180 6.01 -1.37 -15.99
N ASN A 181 5.82 -0.18 -16.56
CA ASN A 181 5.49 0.01 -17.97
C ASN A 181 6.63 -0.46 -18.91
N LYS A 182 7.89 -0.16 -18.58
CA LYS A 182 9.06 -0.64 -19.33
C LYS A 182 9.08 -2.17 -19.48
N TYR A 183 8.70 -2.88 -18.41
CA TYR A 183 8.58 -4.34 -18.41
C TYR A 183 7.23 -4.86 -18.88
N GLY A 184 6.34 -3.99 -19.38
CA GLY A 184 5.03 -4.37 -19.89
C GLY A 184 4.10 -4.97 -18.82
N LYS A 185 4.28 -4.61 -17.54
CA LYS A 185 3.46 -5.14 -16.44
C LYS A 185 2.24 -4.29 -16.21
N PRO A 186 1.02 -4.83 -16.36
CA PRO A 186 -0.21 -4.17 -15.91
C PRO A 186 -0.11 -3.79 -14.43
N ILE A 187 -0.62 -2.60 -14.10
CA ILE A 187 -0.49 -2.05 -12.76
C ILE A 187 -1.85 -2.08 -12.05
N THR A 188 -1.88 -2.70 -10.87
CA THR A 188 -2.95 -2.53 -9.88
C THR A 188 -2.52 -1.49 -8.88
N VAL A 189 -3.32 -0.46 -8.68
CA VAL A 189 -3.00 0.62 -7.72
C VAL A 189 -3.51 0.26 -6.33
N MET A 190 -2.64 0.38 -5.34
CA MET A 190 -2.98 0.42 -3.91
C MET A 190 -2.76 1.84 -3.35
N GLU A 191 -3.44 2.15 -2.25
CA GLU A 191 -3.35 3.43 -1.55
C GLU A 191 -3.69 4.68 -2.43
N PRO A 192 -4.69 4.62 -3.32
CA PRO A 192 -5.04 5.78 -4.16
C PRO A 192 -5.45 6.98 -3.33
N CYS A 193 -6.12 6.75 -2.18
CA CYS A 193 -6.50 7.78 -1.21
C CYS A 193 -5.53 7.85 -0.01
N LYS A 194 -4.31 7.27 -0.11
CA LYS A 194 -3.27 7.28 0.94
C LYS A 194 -3.84 6.94 2.32
N GLY A 195 -4.46 5.75 2.42
CA GLY A 195 -5.07 5.29 3.67
C GLY A 195 -6.30 6.08 4.13
N GLY A 196 -6.88 6.90 3.25
CA GLY A 196 -8.00 7.79 3.56
C GLY A 196 -7.56 9.22 3.91
N THR A 197 -6.26 9.53 3.92
CA THR A 197 -5.76 10.87 4.26
C THR A 197 -6.10 11.91 3.19
N LEU A 198 -6.17 11.49 1.93
CA LEU A 198 -6.53 12.36 0.81
C LEU A 198 -8.03 12.65 0.70
N ILE A 199 -8.83 12.14 1.64
CA ILE A 199 -10.24 12.52 1.78
C ILE A 199 -10.37 13.76 2.69
N ASN A 200 -9.43 13.93 3.64
CA ASN A 200 -9.37 15.02 4.60
C ASN A 200 -8.17 15.93 4.32
N ILE A 201 -8.16 16.57 3.17
CA ILE A 201 -7.11 17.51 2.75
C ILE A 201 -7.32 18.90 3.37
N PRO A 202 -6.30 19.79 3.36
CA PRO A 202 -6.46 21.17 3.80
C PRO A 202 -7.63 21.87 3.10
N LYS A 203 -8.38 22.71 3.83
CA LYS A 203 -9.57 23.43 3.29
C LYS A 203 -9.24 24.25 2.04
N GLU A 204 -8.07 24.85 1.97
CA GLU A 204 -7.60 25.60 0.81
C GLU A 204 -7.49 24.70 -0.42
N ALA A 205 -6.89 23.51 -0.28
CA ALA A 205 -6.81 22.52 -1.33
C ALA A 205 -8.18 21.97 -1.74
N GLU A 206 -9.06 21.69 -0.77
CA GLU A 206 -10.45 21.27 -1.04
C GLU A 206 -11.22 22.35 -1.81
N SER A 207 -11.03 23.62 -1.48
CA SER A 207 -11.69 24.74 -2.15
C SER A 207 -11.34 24.83 -3.62
N LEU A 208 -10.10 24.53 -4.03
CA LEU A 208 -9.69 24.47 -5.45
C LEU A 208 -10.46 23.37 -6.20
N MET A 209 -10.54 22.17 -5.62
CA MET A 209 -11.29 21.06 -6.23
C MET A 209 -12.79 21.38 -6.34
N LYS A 210 -13.38 21.96 -5.27
CA LYS A 210 -14.80 22.32 -5.24
C LYS A 210 -15.16 23.49 -6.16
N ALA A 211 -14.25 24.42 -6.40
CA ALA A 211 -14.46 25.51 -7.36
C ALA A 211 -14.60 25.00 -8.81
N TYR A 212 -13.88 23.94 -9.16
CA TYR A 212 -13.95 23.32 -10.48
C TYR A 212 -15.10 22.30 -10.60
N ALA A 213 -15.25 21.43 -9.61
CA ALA A 213 -16.24 20.35 -9.60
C ALA A 213 -16.94 20.27 -8.22
N PRO A 214 -18.00 21.09 -7.99
CA PRO A 214 -18.64 21.23 -6.68
C PRO A 214 -19.18 19.92 -6.10
N ASP A 215 -19.66 19.02 -6.96
CA ASP A 215 -20.27 17.75 -6.58
C ASP A 215 -19.27 16.58 -6.48
N ALA A 216 -18.03 16.76 -6.93
CA ALA A 216 -17.01 15.71 -6.89
C ALA A 216 -16.46 15.55 -5.45
N SER A 217 -16.35 14.31 -5.00
CA SER A 217 -15.69 13.98 -3.73
C SER A 217 -14.16 14.09 -3.84
N ALA A 218 -13.45 14.39 -2.75
CA ALA A 218 -11.99 14.33 -2.75
C ALA A 218 -11.47 12.91 -3.08
N ALA A 219 -12.23 11.87 -2.72
CA ALA A 219 -11.93 10.49 -3.09
C ALA A 219 -11.98 10.30 -4.61
N SER A 220 -12.99 10.85 -5.30
CA SER A 220 -13.11 10.73 -6.76
C SER A 220 -11.92 11.35 -7.50
N TRP A 221 -11.40 12.49 -7.03
CA TRP A 221 -10.18 13.11 -7.58
C TRP A 221 -8.97 12.18 -7.43
N ALA A 222 -8.77 11.59 -6.23
CA ALA A 222 -7.65 10.68 -5.97
C ALA A 222 -7.75 9.39 -6.77
N MET A 223 -8.94 8.81 -6.88
CA MET A 223 -9.20 7.59 -7.65
C MET A 223 -9.01 7.83 -9.16
N ARG A 224 -9.52 8.94 -9.69
CA ARG A 224 -9.35 9.32 -11.10
C ARG A 224 -7.90 9.62 -11.43
N PHE A 225 -7.16 10.31 -10.53
CA PHE A 225 -5.71 10.52 -10.70
C PHE A 225 -4.97 9.20 -10.88
N ALA A 226 -5.19 8.27 -9.94
CA ALA A 226 -4.54 6.96 -9.98
C ALA A 226 -4.88 6.17 -11.23
N ALA A 227 -6.17 6.16 -11.63
CA ALA A 227 -6.64 5.44 -12.81
C ALA A 227 -6.21 6.08 -14.14
N SER A 228 -5.87 7.38 -14.15
CA SER A 228 -5.39 8.08 -15.33
C SER A 228 -3.91 7.82 -15.64
N GLN A 229 -3.19 7.13 -14.77
CA GLN A 229 -1.76 6.87 -14.99
C GLN A 229 -1.54 5.76 -16.03
N PRO A 230 -0.48 5.87 -16.87
CA PRO A 230 -0.18 4.86 -17.87
C PRO A 230 0.00 3.46 -17.29
N GLY A 231 -0.55 2.44 -17.96
CA GLY A 231 -0.42 1.04 -17.56
C GLY A 231 -1.32 0.61 -16.38
N VAL A 232 -2.04 1.53 -15.75
CA VAL A 232 -2.99 1.19 -14.68
C VAL A 232 -4.23 0.53 -15.28
N VAL A 233 -4.52 -0.68 -14.81
CA VAL A 233 -5.69 -1.48 -15.21
C VAL A 233 -6.70 -1.65 -14.08
N ARG A 234 -6.31 -1.31 -12.84
CA ARG A 234 -7.17 -1.48 -11.66
C ARG A 234 -6.74 -0.55 -10.54
N VAL A 235 -7.72 -0.02 -9.80
CA VAL A 235 -7.49 0.80 -8.59
C VAL A 235 -8.25 0.16 -7.43
N LEU A 236 -7.55 -0.11 -6.33
CA LEU A 236 -8.12 -0.69 -5.12
C LEU A 236 -8.60 0.41 -4.17
N SER A 237 -9.71 0.15 -3.50
CA SER A 237 -10.21 1.02 -2.42
C SER A 237 -10.65 0.21 -1.20
N GLY A 238 -10.30 0.71 -0.01
CA GLY A 238 -10.71 0.14 1.27
C GLY A 238 -12.02 0.73 1.76
N MET A 239 -13.10 0.57 1.01
CA MET A 239 -14.43 1.06 1.33
C MET A 239 -15.02 0.34 2.55
N ASN A 240 -15.66 1.09 3.45
CA ASN A 240 -16.28 0.56 4.66
C ASN A 240 -17.70 1.10 4.91
N SER A 241 -18.30 1.79 3.93
CA SER A 241 -19.71 2.15 3.89
C SER A 241 -20.30 2.02 2.49
N VAL A 242 -21.62 1.86 2.38
CA VAL A 242 -22.33 1.75 1.10
C VAL A 242 -22.15 3.03 0.26
N GLU A 243 -22.16 4.20 0.92
CA GLU A 243 -21.96 5.50 0.27
C GLU A 243 -20.60 5.57 -0.42
N GLN A 244 -19.54 5.06 0.22
CA GLN A 244 -18.19 4.99 -0.39
C GLN A 244 -18.16 4.03 -1.59
N VAL A 245 -18.88 2.92 -1.52
CA VAL A 245 -19.00 2.00 -2.67
C VAL A 245 -19.68 2.70 -3.83
N LEU A 246 -20.81 3.37 -3.59
CA LEU A 246 -21.56 4.08 -4.64
C LEU A 246 -20.77 5.24 -5.24
N ASP A 247 -20.08 6.05 -4.43
CA ASP A 247 -19.24 7.16 -4.89
C ASP A 247 -18.08 6.65 -5.78
N ASN A 248 -17.35 5.64 -5.31
CA ASN A 248 -16.25 5.07 -6.08
C ASN A 248 -16.73 4.36 -7.35
N CYS A 249 -17.79 3.57 -7.30
CA CYS A 249 -18.36 2.93 -8.49
C CYS A 249 -18.85 3.97 -9.50
N GLY A 250 -19.52 5.03 -9.05
CA GLY A 250 -19.95 6.15 -9.89
C GLY A 250 -18.78 6.88 -10.55
N THR A 251 -17.64 6.99 -9.86
CA THR A 251 -16.42 7.58 -10.41
C THR A 251 -15.88 6.79 -11.62
N PHE A 252 -16.07 5.48 -11.64
CA PHE A 252 -15.59 4.58 -12.70
C PHE A 252 -16.65 4.23 -13.76
N SER A 253 -17.90 4.65 -13.61
CA SER A 253 -18.98 4.24 -14.53
C SER A 253 -19.84 5.44 -14.99
N PRO A 254 -19.51 6.09 -16.13
CA PRO A 254 -18.36 5.84 -17.00
C PRO A 254 -17.07 6.51 -16.51
N PHE A 255 -15.94 5.82 -16.63
CA PHE A 255 -14.65 6.40 -16.29
C PHE A 255 -14.26 7.54 -17.23
N LYS A 256 -13.84 8.66 -16.64
CA LYS A 256 -13.27 9.81 -17.35
C LYS A 256 -11.87 10.11 -16.77
N PRO A 257 -10.80 9.96 -17.58
CA PRO A 257 -9.47 10.35 -17.12
C PRO A 257 -9.42 11.84 -16.79
N LEU A 258 -8.47 12.23 -15.93
CA LEU A 258 -8.24 13.64 -15.64
C LEU A 258 -7.78 14.37 -16.91
N ASN A 259 -8.39 15.53 -17.16
CA ASN A 259 -7.95 16.45 -18.22
C ASN A 259 -6.77 17.31 -17.75
N GLU A 260 -6.28 18.21 -18.62
CA GLU A 260 -5.10 19.02 -18.34
C GLU A 260 -5.33 20.05 -17.22
N GLU A 261 -6.53 20.65 -17.17
CA GLU A 261 -6.94 21.60 -16.14
C GLU A 261 -7.08 20.91 -14.77
N GLU A 262 -7.70 19.74 -14.74
CA GLU A 262 -7.80 18.92 -13.52
C GLU A 262 -6.42 18.49 -13.00
N ASN A 263 -5.49 18.14 -13.89
CA ASN A 263 -4.10 17.84 -13.52
C ASN A 263 -3.37 19.07 -12.95
N GLU A 264 -3.65 20.28 -13.46
CA GLU A 264 -3.11 21.51 -12.90
C GLU A 264 -3.64 21.79 -11.48
N ILE A 265 -4.95 21.58 -11.26
CA ILE A 265 -5.57 21.68 -9.94
C ILE A 265 -4.90 20.69 -8.97
N ILE A 266 -4.67 19.44 -9.39
CA ILE A 266 -3.96 18.44 -8.58
C ILE A 266 -2.55 18.91 -8.21
N ARG A 267 -1.79 19.53 -9.13
CA ARG A 267 -0.45 20.08 -8.82
C ARG A 267 -0.53 21.14 -7.71
N GLN A 268 -1.46 22.08 -7.81
CA GLN A 268 -1.68 23.11 -6.80
C GLN A 268 -2.08 22.51 -5.44
N VAL A 269 -2.96 21.50 -5.44
CA VAL A 269 -3.35 20.75 -4.23
C VAL A 269 -2.13 20.08 -3.59
N VAL A 270 -1.28 19.45 -4.39
CA VAL A 270 -0.03 18.83 -3.91
C VAL A 270 0.91 19.85 -3.29
N ASP A 271 1.04 21.03 -3.90
CA ASP A 271 1.88 22.11 -3.36
C ASP A 271 1.36 22.60 -1.99
N ILE A 272 0.04 22.80 -1.85
CA ILE A 272 -0.58 23.17 -0.58
C ILE A 272 -0.35 22.09 0.49
N ILE A 273 -0.54 20.82 0.16
CA ILE A 273 -0.31 19.70 1.07
C ILE A 273 1.18 19.66 1.49
N ASN A 274 2.10 19.84 0.54
CA ASN A 274 3.53 19.79 0.77
C ASN A 274 4.07 21.01 1.54
N ALA A 275 3.40 22.16 1.50
CA ALA A 275 3.76 23.32 2.28
C ALA A 275 3.70 23.08 3.80
N ASN A 276 2.88 22.11 4.25
CA ASN A 276 2.75 21.69 5.65
C ASN A 276 3.77 20.59 6.03
N THR A 277 5.05 20.80 5.70
CA THR A 277 6.11 19.82 5.99
C THR A 277 6.58 19.93 7.45
N ALA A 278 6.48 18.85 8.24
CA ALA A 278 6.89 18.83 9.64
C ALA A 278 8.42 18.92 9.82
N VAL A 279 9.18 18.28 8.94
CA VAL A 279 10.66 18.33 8.94
C VAL A 279 11.12 18.83 7.58
N PRO A 280 11.69 20.06 7.47
CA PRO A 280 12.11 20.65 6.20
C PRO A 280 13.48 20.09 5.74
N CYS A 281 13.56 18.77 5.61
CA CYS A 281 14.75 18.05 5.17
C CYS A 281 14.86 18.08 3.64
N THR A 282 16.04 18.47 3.12
CA THR A 282 16.34 18.52 1.68
C THR A 282 16.89 17.21 1.11
N ALA A 283 16.93 16.14 1.92
CA ALA A 283 17.45 14.82 1.54
C ALA A 283 18.90 14.83 0.99
N CYS A 284 19.73 15.76 1.41
CA CYS A 284 21.12 15.89 0.94
C CYS A 284 22.09 14.82 1.48
N GLU A 285 21.66 13.98 2.43
CA GLU A 285 22.35 12.81 3.00
C GLU A 285 23.65 13.08 3.81
N TYR A 286 24.13 14.32 3.92
CA TYR A 286 25.37 14.60 4.68
C TYR A 286 25.33 14.09 6.13
N CYS A 287 24.15 14.04 6.75
CA CYS A 287 23.95 13.55 8.11
C CYS A 287 24.11 12.03 8.27
N THR A 288 24.03 11.25 7.19
CA THR A 288 24.08 9.78 7.25
C THR A 288 25.50 9.25 7.35
N HIS A 289 26.45 9.86 6.64
CA HIS A 289 27.85 9.41 6.56
C HIS A 289 28.58 9.33 7.91
N GLY A 290 28.21 10.18 8.87
CA GLY A 290 28.81 10.20 10.20
C GLY A 290 28.01 9.49 11.29
N CYS A 291 26.87 8.88 10.97
CA CYS A 291 26.01 8.26 11.95
C CYS A 291 26.53 6.89 12.41
N PRO A 292 26.96 6.73 13.71
CA PRO A 292 27.52 5.47 14.18
C PRO A 292 26.48 4.34 14.25
N LYS A 293 25.18 4.67 14.24
CA LYS A 293 24.07 3.74 14.19
C LYS A 293 23.54 3.50 12.77
N LYS A 294 24.17 4.11 11.75
CA LYS A 294 23.75 4.00 10.35
C LYS A 294 22.27 4.34 10.11
N ILE A 295 21.72 5.28 10.88
CA ILE A 295 20.32 5.71 10.75
C ILE A 295 20.15 6.42 9.41
N ALA A 296 19.20 5.95 8.59
CA ALA A 296 18.84 6.54 7.30
C ALA A 296 17.97 7.81 7.51
N ILE A 297 18.56 8.85 8.11
CA ILE A 297 17.89 10.05 8.64
C ILE A 297 16.94 10.68 7.61
N PRO A 298 17.36 11.01 6.36
CA PRO A 298 16.47 11.62 5.39
C PRO A 298 15.28 10.75 5.01
N GLN A 299 15.49 9.44 4.89
CA GLN A 299 14.44 8.49 4.55
C GLN A 299 13.37 8.41 5.66
N TYR A 300 13.78 8.33 6.91
CA TYR A 300 12.86 8.39 8.05
C TYR A 300 12.11 9.72 8.13
N PHE A 301 12.73 10.84 7.83
CA PHE A 301 12.07 12.14 7.76
C PHE A 301 11.05 12.20 6.60
N ALA A 302 11.35 11.60 5.46
CA ALA A 302 10.40 11.49 4.35
C ALA A 302 9.16 10.70 4.75
N VAL A 303 9.35 9.54 5.40
CA VAL A 303 8.24 8.71 5.91
C VAL A 303 7.43 9.47 6.97
N TYR A 304 8.08 10.16 7.90
CA TYR A 304 7.43 10.98 8.94
C TYR A 304 6.63 12.14 8.33
N ASN A 305 7.22 12.91 7.43
CA ASN A 305 6.56 13.99 6.72
C ASN A 305 5.32 13.48 5.95
N SER A 306 5.41 12.30 5.36
CA SER A 306 4.31 11.68 4.62
C SER A 306 3.07 11.43 5.48
N ILE A 307 3.25 11.19 6.79
CA ILE A 307 2.13 11.09 7.75
C ILE A 307 1.69 12.47 8.22
N MET A 308 2.66 13.32 8.59
CA MET A 308 2.36 14.60 9.26
C MET A 308 1.66 15.62 8.35
N ARG A 309 1.83 15.49 7.03
CA ARG A 309 1.13 16.31 6.03
C ARG A 309 -0.37 16.04 5.94
N THR A 310 -0.83 14.96 6.54
CA THR A 310 -2.20 14.47 6.44
C THR A 310 -2.71 14.03 7.81
N THR A 311 -4.02 14.02 8.01
CA THR A 311 -4.65 13.70 9.30
C THR A 311 -5.01 12.22 9.48
N GLY A 312 -4.54 11.35 8.58
CA GLY A 312 -5.07 10.00 8.46
C GLY A 312 -4.21 8.86 8.99
N SER A 313 -4.66 7.66 8.71
CA SER A 313 -4.04 6.40 9.05
C SER A 313 -2.68 6.20 8.33
N TYR A 314 -1.74 5.58 9.00
CA TYR A 314 -0.34 5.44 8.55
C TYR A 314 0.06 4.01 8.17
N SER A 315 -0.86 3.15 7.78
CA SER A 315 -0.58 1.72 7.54
C SER A 315 0.56 1.45 6.55
N SER A 316 0.54 2.10 5.39
CA SER A 316 1.60 1.95 4.39
C SER A 316 2.92 2.60 4.82
N GLN A 317 2.86 3.72 5.53
CA GLN A 317 4.05 4.40 6.02
C GLN A 317 4.80 3.58 7.07
N GLN A 318 4.09 2.80 7.89
CA GLN A 318 4.72 1.84 8.80
C GLN A 318 5.49 0.76 8.03
N VAL A 319 4.99 0.30 6.88
CA VAL A 319 5.71 -0.65 6.03
C VAL A 319 7.03 -0.05 5.52
N TYR A 320 7.00 1.19 5.01
CA TYR A 320 8.22 1.87 4.56
C TYR A 320 9.21 2.09 5.70
N TYR A 321 8.73 2.52 6.88
CA TYR A 321 9.58 2.65 8.08
C TYR A 321 10.29 1.32 8.40
N ASN A 322 9.54 0.22 8.43
CA ASN A 322 10.08 -1.10 8.74
C ASN A 322 11.05 -1.59 7.67
N ASN A 323 10.78 -1.35 6.39
CA ASN A 323 11.66 -1.74 5.29
C ASN A 323 13.02 -1.02 5.38
N ILE A 324 13.04 0.27 5.72
CA ILE A 324 14.28 1.03 5.96
C ILE A 324 15.08 0.38 7.08
N ALA A 325 14.45 0.09 8.22
CA ALA A 325 15.13 -0.55 9.36
C ALA A 325 15.68 -1.95 9.02
N LEU A 326 14.91 -2.72 8.25
CA LEU A 326 15.27 -4.07 7.84
C LEU A 326 16.35 -4.10 6.72
N SER A 327 16.55 -3.01 5.99
CA SER A 327 17.61 -2.89 4.95
C SER A 327 19.02 -2.62 5.54
N GLY A 328 19.22 -2.89 6.83
CA GLY A 328 20.52 -2.76 7.50
C GLY A 328 20.79 -1.37 8.10
N HIS A 329 19.76 -0.52 8.17
CA HIS A 329 19.81 0.78 8.84
C HIS A 329 19.36 0.69 10.30
N GLY A 330 19.99 1.47 11.19
CA GLY A 330 19.50 1.61 12.56
C GLY A 330 18.14 2.31 12.59
N LYS A 331 17.28 1.93 13.54
CA LYS A 331 15.98 2.59 13.77
C LYS A 331 16.16 4.01 14.31
N ALA A 332 15.14 4.85 14.17
CA ALA A 332 15.17 6.23 14.67
C ALA A 332 15.41 6.28 16.19
N GLY A 333 14.78 5.39 16.97
CA GLY A 333 14.94 5.28 18.42
C GLY A 333 16.32 4.77 18.89
N GLU A 334 17.12 4.20 18.01
CA GLU A 334 18.50 3.79 18.32
C GLU A 334 19.50 4.98 18.34
N CYS A 335 19.00 6.20 18.12
CA CYS A 335 19.83 7.40 18.14
C CYS A 335 20.52 7.60 19.50
N ILE A 336 21.86 7.53 19.51
CA ILE A 336 22.69 7.76 20.72
C ILE A 336 22.91 9.25 21.03
N LYS A 337 22.24 10.14 20.35
CA LYS A 337 22.27 11.60 20.54
C LYS A 337 23.67 12.24 20.43
N CYS A 338 24.60 11.67 19.65
CA CYS A 338 25.99 12.15 19.54
C CYS A 338 26.13 13.50 18.82
N GLY A 339 25.14 14.03 18.12
CA GLY A 339 25.10 15.34 17.47
C GLY A 339 25.86 15.46 16.14
N LYS A 340 26.56 14.43 15.65
CA LYS A 340 27.35 14.50 14.41
C LYS A 340 26.47 14.83 13.18
N CYS A 341 25.25 14.34 13.14
CA CYS A 341 24.29 14.59 12.06
C CYS A 341 23.87 16.07 11.99
N GLU A 342 23.67 16.72 13.14
CA GLU A 342 23.30 18.14 13.21
C GLU A 342 24.46 19.04 12.79
N GLN A 343 25.69 18.68 13.17
CA GLN A 343 26.91 19.41 12.73
C GLN A 343 27.11 19.35 11.21
N ALA A 344 26.72 18.23 10.60
CA ALA A 344 26.82 18.00 9.15
C ALA A 344 25.61 18.56 8.35
N CYS A 345 24.54 18.97 9.01
CA CYS A 345 23.31 19.39 8.35
C CYS A 345 23.43 20.84 7.84
N PRO A 346 23.39 21.09 6.51
CA PRO A 346 23.45 22.46 5.99
C PRO A 346 22.16 23.25 6.26
N GLN A 347 21.06 22.59 6.65
CA GLN A 347 19.83 23.24 7.05
C GLN A 347 19.73 23.48 8.56
N HIS A 348 20.76 23.11 9.34
CA HIS A 348 20.79 23.24 10.79
C HIS A 348 19.60 22.69 11.53
N LEU A 349 19.04 21.55 11.03
CA LEU A 349 17.87 20.90 11.61
C LEU A 349 18.21 20.27 12.97
N PRO A 350 17.29 20.33 13.97
CA PRO A 350 17.43 19.63 15.23
C PRO A 350 17.11 18.13 15.04
N ILE A 351 18.03 17.44 14.34
CA ILE A 351 17.84 16.07 13.85
C ILE A 351 17.55 15.09 15.00
N ARG A 352 18.22 15.25 16.15
CA ARG A 352 18.03 14.35 17.32
C ARG A 352 16.64 14.47 17.91
N GLU A 353 16.06 15.66 17.90
CA GLU A 353 14.67 15.91 18.34
C GLU A 353 13.70 15.28 17.36
N TYR A 354 13.86 15.53 16.06
CA TYR A 354 13.02 14.93 15.02
C TYR A 354 13.09 13.40 14.99
N LEU A 355 14.26 12.80 15.21
CA LEU A 355 14.37 11.33 15.32
C LEU A 355 13.62 10.81 16.55
N GLY A 356 13.56 11.56 17.65
CA GLY A 356 12.72 11.24 18.80
C GLY A 356 11.22 11.20 18.45
N GLN A 357 10.75 12.21 17.73
CA GLN A 357 9.36 12.29 17.25
C GLN A 357 9.02 11.16 16.25
N VAL A 358 9.96 10.83 15.37
CA VAL A 358 9.83 9.69 14.45
C VAL A 358 9.71 8.38 15.22
N ALA A 359 10.58 8.15 16.21
CA ALA A 359 10.56 6.96 17.04
C ALA A 359 9.25 6.83 17.83
N GLU A 360 8.78 7.91 18.45
CA GLU A 360 7.51 7.95 19.15
C GLU A 360 6.36 7.55 18.23
N LYS A 361 6.36 8.04 16.98
CA LYS A 361 5.30 7.78 16.01
C LYS A 361 5.28 6.34 15.49
N PHE A 362 6.44 5.74 15.22
CA PHE A 362 6.57 4.45 14.53
C PHE A 362 6.98 3.27 15.41
N GLU A 363 7.58 3.53 16.58
CA GLU A 363 8.12 2.48 17.46
C GLU A 363 7.30 2.33 18.76
N GLY A 364 6.45 3.31 19.10
CA GLY A 364 5.67 3.34 20.36
C GLY A 364 4.44 2.45 20.43
N GLY A 365 4.03 1.78 19.34
CA GLY A 365 2.88 0.88 19.31
C GLY A 365 3.04 -0.25 18.32
N GLY A 366 2.84 -1.49 18.75
CA GLY A 366 2.89 -2.67 17.89
C GLY A 366 1.78 -2.66 16.86
N PHE A 367 2.07 -2.25 15.63
CA PHE A 367 1.10 -2.17 14.53
C PHE A 367 0.82 -3.53 13.86
N PHE A 368 1.68 -4.51 14.04
CA PHE A 368 1.46 -5.86 13.51
C PHE A 368 1.11 -6.80 14.66
N PRO A 369 -0.11 -7.38 14.69
CA PRO A 369 -0.40 -8.47 15.61
C PRO A 369 0.56 -9.63 15.31
N THR A 370 1.35 -10.03 16.30
CA THR A 370 2.05 -11.30 16.24
C THR A 370 1.03 -12.41 16.42
N ARG A 371 1.06 -13.43 15.56
CA ARG A 371 0.23 -14.63 15.74
C ARG A 371 0.51 -15.19 17.13
N THR A 372 -0.41 -15.01 18.08
CA THR A 372 -0.37 -15.77 19.33
C THR A 372 -0.68 -17.22 18.99
N LYS A 373 0.25 -18.12 19.37
CA LYS A 373 0.12 -19.57 19.16
C LYS A 373 -1.07 -20.13 19.92
#